data_f1254a655a01c404c775a9c3077a1819
#
_entry.id   f1254a655a01c404c775a9c3077a1819
#
_cell.length_a   1.000
_cell.length_b   1.000
_cell.length_c   1.000
_cell.angle_alpha   90.00
_cell.angle_beta   90.00
_cell.angle_gamma   90.00
#
_symmetry.space_group_name_H-M   'P 1'
#
loop_
_entity.id
_entity.type
_entity.pdbx_description
1 polymer ?
#
loop_
_entity_poly.entity_id
_entity_poly.type
_entity_poly.pdbx_seq_one_letter_code
_entity_poly.pdbx_strand_id
1 'polypeptide(L)'
;TVGVGALESQLEYAGEVRARVESRLGFRVGGKIVQRQAELGQRVKAGDVLAQLDPKDYQLAAEAARAQLAAATTQRDLAAADYKRYAALKDQNFISGAELERRDTALKAAQATPDQAQAQLASQGNQAAYTRLVADAAGVVTGIDAEPGQVVAAGAPVVRIAQDGARDVVFAVPEDKVAAMAPGQEVAVRGWANGKTLAGKVREVAASADAATRTFQVKVAIDRAEAPALGSTVYVTPKALSHAGTPAIKLPTTALRQEGQSTAVWVYDPATSTIKSQVIQIATADGNDAVVASGLTPGMQVVATGVHVLSPGQNVTVYQPKPAVATVNQEP
;
A
#
# COMPACT_ATOMS: atom_id res chain seq x y z
N THR A 1 44.07 -10.54 -17.00
CA THR A 1 44.27 -11.06 -15.64
C THR A 1 42.93 -11.16 -14.98
N VAL A 2 42.65 -12.28 -14.34
CA VAL A 2 41.43 -12.53 -13.59
C VAL A 2 41.46 -11.70 -12.32
N GLY A 3 40.58 -10.72 -12.23
CA GLY A 3 40.36 -9.91 -11.03
C GLY A 3 39.22 -10.45 -10.21
N VAL A 4 39.23 -10.19 -8.87
CA VAL A 4 38.06 -10.35 -8.02
C VAL A 4 37.23 -9.07 -8.19
N GLY A 5 36.09 -9.19 -8.80
CA GLY A 5 35.07 -8.14 -8.85
C GLY A 5 34.00 -8.35 -7.78
N ALA A 6 33.24 -7.32 -7.47
CA ALA A 6 32.04 -7.48 -6.68
C ALA A 6 30.90 -8.01 -7.57
N LEU A 7 30.16 -8.99 -7.09
CA LEU A 7 28.90 -9.39 -7.72
C LEU A 7 27.87 -8.27 -7.48
N GLU A 8 27.38 -7.65 -8.54
CA GLU A 8 26.36 -6.61 -8.48
C GLU A 8 24.98 -7.15 -8.89
N SER A 9 24.70 -8.40 -8.61
CA SER A 9 23.37 -8.96 -8.84
C SER A 9 22.41 -8.38 -7.80
N GLN A 10 21.74 -7.30 -8.19
CA GLN A 10 20.69 -6.68 -7.40
C GLN A 10 19.34 -6.98 -8.05
N LEU A 11 18.48 -7.70 -7.34
CA LEU A 11 17.11 -7.87 -7.77
C LEU A 11 16.32 -6.63 -7.39
N GLU A 12 15.94 -5.83 -8.39
CA GLU A 12 15.09 -4.65 -8.22
C GLU A 12 13.65 -5.00 -8.57
N TYR A 13 12.72 -4.60 -7.71
CA TYR A 13 11.28 -4.73 -7.92
C TYR A 13 10.65 -3.36 -8.10
N ALA A 14 9.79 -3.21 -9.10
CA ALA A 14 8.98 -2.01 -9.21
C ALA A 14 7.92 -1.98 -8.12
N GLY A 15 7.78 -0.85 -7.46
CA GLY A 15 6.81 -0.61 -6.40
C GLY A 15 6.15 0.76 -6.54
N GLU A 16 5.11 0.97 -5.76
CA GLU A 16 4.33 2.20 -5.71
C GLU A 16 4.29 2.75 -4.27
N VAL A 17 4.43 4.06 -4.13
CA VAL A 17 4.28 4.75 -2.84
C VAL A 17 2.80 4.93 -2.54
N ARG A 18 2.32 4.36 -1.43
CA ARG A 18 0.94 4.48 -0.97
C ARG A 18 0.86 5.05 0.44
N ALA A 19 -0.27 5.65 0.77
CA ALA A 19 -0.59 5.94 2.16
C ALA A 19 -0.72 4.61 2.92
N ARG A 20 -0.28 4.58 4.18
CA ARG A 20 -0.46 3.38 5.02
C ARG A 20 -1.92 3.04 5.23
N VAL A 21 -2.77 4.07 5.38
CA VAL A 21 -4.20 3.94 5.53
C VAL A 21 -4.89 4.71 4.41
N GLU A 22 -5.75 4.01 3.67
CA GLU A 22 -6.63 4.58 2.67
C GLU A 22 -8.08 4.32 3.08
N SER A 23 -8.84 5.39 3.29
CA SER A 23 -10.27 5.33 3.58
C SER A 23 -11.06 5.29 2.29
N ARG A 24 -11.97 4.31 2.19
CA ARG A 24 -12.99 4.24 1.13
C ARG A 24 -14.32 4.62 1.74
N LEU A 25 -14.70 5.86 1.53
CA LEU A 25 -15.84 6.45 2.19
C LEU A 25 -17.09 6.34 1.32
N GLY A 26 -18.19 5.91 1.95
CA GLY A 26 -19.50 5.80 1.36
C GLY A 26 -20.58 6.26 2.34
N PHE A 27 -21.77 6.58 1.83
CA PHE A 27 -22.89 6.95 2.66
C PHE A 27 -23.41 5.76 3.49
N ARG A 28 -23.87 6.03 4.70
CA ARG A 28 -24.48 5.01 5.58
C ARG A 28 -25.94 4.73 5.25
N VAL A 29 -26.54 5.56 4.38
CA VAL A 29 -27.91 5.43 3.87
C VAL A 29 -27.87 5.57 2.34
N GLY A 30 -28.87 5.01 1.65
CA GLY A 30 -28.96 5.13 0.19
C GLY A 30 -29.66 6.41 -0.24
N GLY A 31 -29.39 6.86 -1.48
CA GLY A 31 -30.06 8.02 -2.04
C GLY A 31 -29.34 8.58 -3.27
N LYS A 32 -29.92 9.65 -3.85
CA LYS A 32 -29.34 10.36 -4.99
C LYS A 32 -28.32 11.39 -4.50
N ILE A 33 -27.12 11.36 -5.05
CA ILE A 33 -26.11 12.39 -4.79
C ILE A 33 -26.55 13.70 -5.47
N VAL A 34 -26.74 14.75 -4.67
CA VAL A 34 -27.10 16.08 -5.18
C VAL A 34 -25.91 16.99 -5.32
N GLN A 35 -24.89 16.80 -4.50
CA GLN A 35 -23.68 17.61 -4.51
C GLN A 35 -22.45 16.79 -4.08
N ARG A 36 -21.30 17.10 -4.71
CA ARG A 36 -19.98 16.62 -4.29
C ARG A 36 -19.06 17.84 -4.16
N GLN A 37 -18.49 18.03 -2.97
CA GLN A 37 -17.54 19.10 -2.67
C GLN A 37 -16.10 18.62 -2.80
N ALA A 38 -15.86 17.31 -2.62
CA ALA A 38 -14.52 16.72 -2.73
C ALA A 38 -14.05 16.70 -4.18
N GLU A 39 -12.81 17.14 -4.43
CA GLU A 39 -12.15 17.08 -5.73
C GLU A 39 -10.88 16.22 -5.64
N LEU A 40 -10.51 15.60 -6.77
CA LEU A 40 -9.30 14.79 -6.86
C LEU A 40 -8.06 15.64 -6.54
N GLY A 41 -7.20 15.14 -5.65
CA GLY A 41 -6.01 15.86 -5.19
C GLY A 41 -6.26 16.90 -4.09
N GLN A 42 -7.51 17.18 -3.75
CA GLN A 42 -7.86 18.13 -2.69
C GLN A 42 -7.42 17.62 -1.32
N ARG A 43 -6.86 18.52 -0.49
CA ARG A 43 -6.63 18.27 0.93
C ARG A 43 -7.90 18.49 1.73
N VAL A 44 -8.21 17.54 2.60
CA VAL A 44 -9.37 17.57 3.49
C VAL A 44 -8.94 17.34 4.94
N LYS A 45 -9.76 17.84 5.87
CA LYS A 45 -9.64 17.61 7.31
C LYS A 45 -10.76 16.70 7.78
N ALA A 46 -10.55 16.04 8.92
CA ALA A 46 -11.61 15.28 9.55
C ALA A 46 -12.86 16.17 9.79
N GLY A 47 -14.04 15.68 9.39
CA GLY A 47 -15.31 16.40 9.46
C GLY A 47 -15.67 17.25 8.23
N ASP A 48 -14.76 17.47 7.29
CA ASP A 48 -15.07 18.16 6.03
C ASP A 48 -16.12 17.39 5.24
N VAL A 49 -17.11 18.12 4.68
CA VAL A 49 -18.18 17.52 3.87
C VAL A 49 -17.62 17.21 2.48
N LEU A 50 -17.72 15.95 2.08
CA LEU A 50 -17.20 15.44 0.81
C LEU A 50 -18.29 15.36 -0.26
N ALA A 51 -19.50 14.91 0.14
CA ALA A 51 -20.64 14.77 -0.74
C ALA A 51 -21.94 14.80 0.08
N GLN A 52 -23.06 15.02 -0.61
CA GLN A 52 -24.39 15.09 0.00
C GLN A 52 -25.42 14.36 -0.86
N LEU A 53 -26.24 13.54 -0.21
CA LEU A 53 -27.48 13.00 -0.80
C LEU A 53 -28.63 14.00 -0.72
N ASP A 54 -29.69 13.78 -1.48
CA ASP A 54 -30.96 14.49 -1.28
C ASP A 54 -31.49 14.17 0.12
N PRO A 55 -31.56 15.14 1.03
CA PRO A 55 -31.94 14.91 2.41
C PRO A 55 -33.45 14.95 2.68
N LYS A 56 -34.27 15.33 1.68
CA LYS A 56 -35.69 15.72 1.89
C LYS A 56 -36.50 14.66 2.60
N ASP A 57 -36.47 13.43 2.11
CA ASP A 57 -37.28 12.35 2.67
C ASP A 57 -36.83 12.00 4.11
N TYR A 58 -35.54 12.03 4.36
CA TYR A 58 -34.95 11.79 5.69
C TYR A 58 -35.29 12.92 6.65
N GLN A 59 -35.30 14.17 6.20
CA GLN A 59 -35.70 15.33 7.01
C GLN A 59 -37.19 15.27 7.37
N LEU A 60 -38.05 14.94 6.39
CA LEU A 60 -39.48 14.77 6.62
C LEU A 60 -39.78 13.64 7.63
N ALA A 61 -39.03 12.52 7.53
CA ALA A 61 -39.15 11.43 8.49
C ALA A 61 -38.73 11.85 9.92
N ALA A 62 -37.69 12.64 10.05
CA ALA A 62 -37.23 13.18 11.33
C ALA A 62 -38.22 14.20 11.91
N GLU A 63 -38.84 15.06 11.08
CA GLU A 63 -39.87 16.00 11.45
C GLU A 63 -41.14 15.28 11.95
N ALA A 64 -41.58 14.24 11.24
CA ALA A 64 -42.69 13.41 11.65
C ALA A 64 -42.43 12.73 13.02
N ALA A 65 -41.24 12.19 13.24
CA ALA A 65 -40.85 11.62 14.53
C ALA A 65 -40.80 12.69 15.65
N ARG A 66 -40.38 13.92 15.33
CA ARG A 66 -40.41 15.05 16.28
C ARG A 66 -41.85 15.41 16.69
N ALA A 67 -42.76 15.45 15.71
CA ALA A 67 -44.16 15.71 15.98
C ALA A 67 -44.78 14.59 16.87
N GLN A 68 -44.39 13.33 16.64
CA GLN A 68 -44.83 12.20 17.45
C GLN A 68 -44.33 12.29 18.90
N LEU A 69 -43.08 12.69 19.11
CA LEU A 69 -42.55 12.94 20.44
C LEU A 69 -43.31 14.06 21.16
N ALA A 70 -43.59 15.16 20.45
CA ALA A 70 -44.37 16.26 21.02
C ALA A 70 -45.78 15.80 21.48
N ALA A 71 -46.48 15.01 20.67
CA ALA A 71 -47.80 14.44 21.01
C ALA A 71 -47.71 13.50 22.21
N ALA A 72 -46.71 12.60 22.25
CA ALA A 72 -46.48 11.69 23.37
C ALA A 72 -46.18 12.44 24.70
N THR A 73 -45.36 13.50 24.58
CA THR A 73 -45.05 14.37 25.74
C THR A 73 -46.29 15.06 26.27
N THR A 74 -47.12 15.62 25.39
CA THR A 74 -48.40 16.25 25.78
C THR A 74 -49.34 15.25 26.46
N GLN A 75 -49.44 14.03 25.95
CA GLN A 75 -50.25 12.97 26.55
C GLN A 75 -49.76 12.58 27.95
N ARG A 76 -48.45 12.47 28.16
CA ARG A 76 -47.85 12.25 29.49
C ARG A 76 -48.16 13.39 30.44
N ASP A 77 -48.05 14.64 30.00
CA ASP A 77 -48.28 15.82 30.83
C ASP A 77 -49.74 15.92 31.21
N LEU A 78 -50.67 15.57 30.32
CA LEU A 78 -52.09 15.45 30.62
C LEU A 78 -52.36 14.39 31.69
N ALA A 79 -51.80 13.18 31.52
CA ALA A 79 -51.95 12.09 32.50
C ALA A 79 -51.34 12.46 33.86
N ALA A 80 -50.21 13.17 33.88
CA ALA A 80 -49.60 13.69 35.11
C ALA A 80 -50.46 14.74 35.81
N ALA A 81 -51.04 15.66 35.04
CA ALA A 81 -52.00 16.67 35.61
C ALA A 81 -53.27 16.02 36.19
N ASP A 82 -53.82 15.02 35.50
CA ASP A 82 -54.95 14.25 35.96
C ASP A 82 -54.61 13.50 37.24
N TYR A 83 -53.53 12.76 37.30
CA TYR A 83 -53.04 12.06 38.47
C TYR A 83 -52.91 13.02 39.65
N LYS A 84 -52.27 14.17 39.49
CA LYS A 84 -52.10 15.20 40.52
C LYS A 84 -53.44 15.72 41.02
N ARG A 85 -54.43 15.97 40.15
CA ARG A 85 -55.76 16.42 40.48
C ARG A 85 -56.53 15.37 41.29
N TYR A 86 -56.48 14.11 40.83
CA TYR A 86 -57.19 13.01 41.53
C TYR A 86 -56.51 12.66 42.85
N ALA A 87 -55.20 12.81 43.00
CA ALA A 87 -54.51 12.66 44.27
C ALA A 87 -55.04 13.67 45.33
N ALA A 88 -55.17 14.94 44.93
CA ALA A 88 -55.74 15.97 45.82
C ALA A 88 -57.17 15.68 46.19
N LEU A 89 -58.01 15.13 45.30
CA LEU A 89 -59.37 14.71 45.59
C LEU A 89 -59.44 13.49 46.55
N LYS A 90 -58.49 12.58 46.47
CA LYS A 90 -58.34 11.45 47.37
C LYS A 90 -57.95 11.87 48.75
N ASP A 91 -57.08 12.84 48.94
CA ASP A 91 -56.71 13.41 50.24
C ASP A 91 -57.94 14.05 50.97
N GLN A 92 -58.90 14.54 50.19
CA GLN A 92 -60.12 15.07 50.63
C GLN A 92 -61.24 14.02 50.78
N ASN A 93 -60.95 12.71 50.55
CA ASN A 93 -61.91 11.60 50.59
C ASN A 93 -63.05 11.67 49.56
N PHE A 94 -62.93 12.43 48.47
CA PHE A 94 -63.94 12.53 47.42
C PHE A 94 -63.89 11.39 46.37
N ILE A 95 -62.81 10.59 46.34
CA ILE A 95 -62.68 9.46 45.42
C ILE A 95 -62.22 8.20 46.14
N SER A 96 -62.44 7.03 45.52
CA SER A 96 -61.92 5.76 46.01
C SER A 96 -60.38 5.57 45.69
N GLY A 97 -59.72 4.70 46.47
CA GLY A 97 -58.34 4.34 46.21
C GLY A 97 -58.14 3.69 44.83
N ALA A 98 -59.15 2.88 44.42
CA ALA A 98 -59.08 2.22 43.09
C ALA A 98 -59.14 3.20 41.91
N GLU A 99 -59.77 4.36 42.05
CA GLU A 99 -59.79 5.39 41.02
C GLU A 99 -58.41 6.08 40.90
N LEU A 100 -57.76 6.38 42.03
CA LEU A 100 -56.40 6.93 42.02
C LEU A 100 -55.38 5.94 41.40
N GLU A 101 -55.53 4.66 41.75
CA GLU A 101 -54.66 3.60 41.17
C GLU A 101 -54.80 3.48 39.64
N ARG A 102 -56.03 3.65 39.11
CA ARG A 102 -56.24 3.72 37.64
C ARG A 102 -55.46 4.90 37.00
N ARG A 103 -55.52 6.09 37.68
CA ARG A 103 -54.79 7.27 37.19
C ARG A 103 -53.26 7.11 37.28
N ASP A 104 -52.82 6.48 38.36
CA ASP A 104 -51.38 6.13 38.48
C ASP A 104 -50.90 5.17 37.35
N THR A 105 -51.71 4.13 37.10
CA THR A 105 -51.40 3.20 36.00
C THR A 105 -51.42 3.88 34.63
N ALA A 106 -52.41 4.79 34.41
CA ALA A 106 -52.47 5.57 33.17
C ALA A 106 -51.27 6.51 33.02
N LEU A 107 -50.81 7.15 34.11
CA LEU A 107 -49.60 7.97 34.10
C LEU A 107 -48.34 7.14 33.78
N LYS A 108 -48.18 5.99 34.45
CA LYS A 108 -47.05 5.08 34.19
C LYS A 108 -47.02 4.60 32.74
N ALA A 109 -48.18 4.26 32.18
CA ALA A 109 -48.27 3.90 30.76
C ALA A 109 -47.91 5.09 29.84
N ALA A 110 -48.39 6.30 30.17
CA ALA A 110 -48.10 7.51 29.41
C ALA A 110 -46.61 7.95 29.50
N GLN A 111 -45.90 7.60 30.59
CA GLN A 111 -44.46 7.90 30.76
C GLN A 111 -43.56 7.11 29.83
N ALA A 112 -43.93 5.89 29.45
CA ALA A 112 -43.12 5.06 28.56
C ALA A 112 -43.15 5.52 27.08
N THR A 113 -44.24 6.18 26.66
CA THR A 113 -44.47 6.57 25.25
C THR A 113 -43.50 7.65 24.74
N PRO A 114 -43.18 8.73 25.49
CA PRO A 114 -42.18 9.72 25.10
C PRO A 114 -40.80 9.14 24.93
N ASP A 115 -40.36 8.18 25.76
CA ASP A 115 -39.05 7.55 25.67
C ASP A 115 -38.91 6.76 24.36
N GLN A 116 -39.96 6.02 23.98
CA GLN A 116 -40.02 5.33 22.70
C GLN A 116 -40.00 6.32 21.53
N ALA A 117 -40.78 7.40 21.58
CA ALA A 117 -40.81 8.42 20.54
C ALA A 117 -39.48 9.18 20.44
N GLN A 118 -38.80 9.43 21.56
CA GLN A 118 -37.47 10.02 21.61
C GLN A 118 -36.43 9.14 20.91
N ALA A 119 -36.45 7.82 21.16
CA ALA A 119 -35.55 6.87 20.48
C ALA A 119 -35.82 6.84 18.96
N GLN A 120 -37.10 6.90 18.56
CA GLN A 120 -37.47 6.95 17.14
C GLN A 120 -36.99 8.25 16.49
N LEU A 121 -37.13 9.41 17.13
CA LEU A 121 -36.62 10.69 16.65
C LEU A 121 -35.10 10.65 16.49
N ALA A 122 -34.39 10.10 17.48
CA ALA A 122 -32.94 9.95 17.40
C ALA A 122 -32.50 9.07 16.20
N SER A 123 -33.23 7.97 15.96
CA SER A 123 -32.99 7.10 14.82
C SER A 123 -33.17 7.83 13.48
N GLN A 124 -34.28 8.53 13.29
CA GLN A 124 -34.55 9.29 12.05
C GLN A 124 -33.58 10.47 11.89
N GLY A 125 -33.24 11.16 12.98
CA GLY A 125 -32.25 12.23 12.98
C GLY A 125 -30.85 11.75 12.55
N ASN A 126 -30.45 10.57 13.02
CA ASN A 126 -29.19 9.94 12.57
C ASN A 126 -29.24 9.61 11.08
N GLN A 127 -30.33 9.06 10.56
CA GLN A 127 -30.46 8.77 9.12
C GLN A 127 -30.38 10.05 8.29
N ALA A 128 -31.01 11.14 8.73
CA ALA A 128 -30.91 12.45 8.10
C ALA A 128 -29.46 13.00 8.13
N ALA A 129 -28.74 12.81 9.23
CA ALA A 129 -27.33 13.20 9.34
C ALA A 129 -26.43 12.38 8.40
N TYR A 130 -26.73 11.10 8.18
CA TYR A 130 -25.98 10.20 7.30
C TYR A 130 -26.14 10.52 5.81
N THR A 131 -27.02 11.43 5.43
CA THR A 131 -27.10 11.99 4.07
C THR A 131 -25.90 12.88 3.71
N ARG A 132 -25.07 13.26 4.70
CA ARG A 132 -23.82 14.00 4.50
C ARG A 132 -22.65 13.04 4.67
N LEU A 133 -21.84 12.90 3.61
CA LEU A 133 -20.60 12.16 3.66
C LEU A 133 -19.49 13.10 4.14
N VAL A 134 -18.87 12.75 5.26
CA VAL A 134 -17.78 13.54 5.85
C VAL A 134 -16.49 12.75 5.88
N ALA A 135 -15.36 13.46 5.79
CA ALA A 135 -14.04 12.85 5.94
C ALA A 135 -13.85 12.33 7.38
N ASP A 136 -13.37 11.09 7.49
CA ASP A 136 -13.07 10.42 8.76
C ASP A 136 -11.73 10.87 9.36
N ALA A 137 -10.80 11.30 8.51
CA ALA A 137 -9.47 11.75 8.87
C ALA A 137 -8.96 12.84 7.92
N ALA A 138 -7.89 13.52 8.33
CA ALA A 138 -7.19 14.44 7.45
C ALA A 138 -6.38 13.66 6.40
N GLY A 139 -6.35 14.17 5.17
CA GLY A 139 -5.66 13.49 4.08
C GLY A 139 -5.85 14.19 2.73
N VAL A 140 -5.58 13.43 1.68
CA VAL A 140 -5.75 13.85 0.28
C VAL A 140 -6.72 12.93 -0.43
N VAL A 141 -7.65 13.49 -1.19
CA VAL A 141 -8.59 12.73 -2.03
C VAL A 141 -7.83 12.07 -3.17
N THR A 142 -7.81 10.74 -3.20
CA THR A 142 -7.09 9.94 -4.20
C THR A 142 -8.00 9.31 -5.24
N GLY A 143 -9.31 9.33 -5.02
CA GLY A 143 -10.26 8.78 -5.98
C GLY A 143 -11.68 9.24 -5.72
N ILE A 144 -12.45 9.27 -6.78
CA ILE A 144 -13.88 9.58 -6.78
C ILE A 144 -14.55 8.44 -7.54
N ASP A 145 -15.44 7.71 -6.83
CA ASP A 145 -16.08 6.52 -7.35
C ASP A 145 -17.56 6.76 -7.72
N ALA A 146 -18.13 7.93 -7.34
CA ALA A 146 -19.50 8.30 -7.70
C ALA A 146 -19.67 9.82 -7.89
N GLU A 147 -20.55 10.21 -8.80
CA GLU A 147 -20.77 11.59 -9.22
C GLU A 147 -22.17 12.11 -8.86
N PRO A 148 -22.36 13.46 -8.77
CA PRO A 148 -23.67 14.06 -8.62
C PRO A 148 -24.67 13.57 -9.68
N GLY A 149 -25.90 13.33 -9.26
CA GLY A 149 -26.95 12.76 -10.11
C GLY A 149 -27.11 11.25 -9.99
N GLN A 150 -26.08 10.52 -9.55
CA GLN A 150 -26.15 9.07 -9.34
C GLN A 150 -26.96 8.72 -8.09
N VAL A 151 -27.60 7.56 -8.13
CA VAL A 151 -28.24 6.92 -6.97
C VAL A 151 -27.30 5.86 -6.44
N VAL A 152 -26.94 5.95 -5.16
CA VAL A 152 -26.00 5.02 -4.51
C VAL A 152 -26.69 4.27 -3.37
N ALA A 153 -26.30 3.03 -3.19
CA ALA A 153 -26.74 2.22 -2.04
C ALA A 153 -25.90 2.56 -0.80
N ALA A 154 -26.42 2.24 0.37
CA ALA A 154 -25.65 2.33 1.62
C ALA A 154 -24.37 1.47 1.52
N GLY A 155 -23.23 2.02 1.94
CA GLY A 155 -21.93 1.37 1.92
C GLY A 155 -21.20 1.38 0.56
N ALA A 156 -21.85 1.82 -0.53
CA ALA A 156 -21.16 1.97 -1.81
C ALA A 156 -20.05 3.04 -1.70
N PRO A 157 -18.83 2.77 -2.20
CA PRO A 157 -17.74 3.74 -2.16
C PRO A 157 -18.07 4.96 -3.02
N VAL A 158 -17.76 6.15 -2.53
CA VAL A 158 -17.99 7.43 -3.20
C VAL A 158 -16.69 8.21 -3.33
N VAL A 159 -15.90 8.29 -2.24
CA VAL A 159 -14.64 9.03 -2.21
C VAL A 159 -13.56 8.18 -1.52
N ARG A 160 -12.36 8.20 -2.09
CA ARG A 160 -11.17 7.59 -1.48
C ARG A 160 -10.24 8.68 -0.95
N ILE A 161 -9.77 8.50 0.27
CA ILE A 161 -8.84 9.42 0.93
C ILE A 161 -7.60 8.66 1.37
N ALA A 162 -6.44 9.09 0.89
CA ALA A 162 -5.17 8.72 1.46
C ALA A 162 -4.95 9.55 2.74
N GLN A 163 -5.02 8.90 3.90
CA GLN A 163 -4.87 9.58 5.19
C GLN A 163 -3.44 10.13 5.34
N ASP A 164 -3.34 11.31 5.97
CA ASP A 164 -2.05 11.88 6.33
C ASP A 164 -1.37 10.99 7.38
N GLY A 165 -0.08 10.76 7.21
CA GLY A 165 0.67 9.90 8.14
C GLY A 165 1.79 9.14 7.47
N ALA A 166 2.05 7.96 7.96
CA ALA A 166 3.08 7.07 7.45
C ALA A 166 2.78 6.62 6.02
N ARG A 167 3.83 6.46 5.23
CA ARG A 167 3.77 5.94 3.86
C ARG A 167 4.42 4.59 3.78
N ASP A 168 3.88 3.76 2.93
CA ASP A 168 4.44 2.47 2.60
C ASP A 168 4.75 2.40 1.11
N VAL A 169 5.78 1.65 0.76
CA VAL A 169 6.01 1.20 -0.61
C VAL A 169 5.40 -0.18 -0.74
N VAL A 170 4.57 -0.36 -1.74
CA VAL A 170 3.92 -1.63 -2.05
C VAL A 170 4.51 -2.19 -3.33
N PHE A 171 5.02 -3.40 -3.28
CA PHE A 171 5.57 -4.11 -4.44
C PHE A 171 5.23 -5.58 -4.40
N ALA A 172 5.41 -6.26 -5.52
CA ALA A 172 5.08 -7.67 -5.69
C ALA A 172 6.36 -8.51 -5.83
N VAL A 173 6.41 -9.63 -5.10
CA VAL A 173 7.54 -10.58 -5.11
C VAL A 173 7.06 -11.93 -5.60
N PRO A 174 7.75 -12.57 -6.57
CA PRO A 174 7.42 -13.91 -7.02
C PRO A 174 7.51 -14.97 -5.91
N GLU A 175 6.77 -16.06 -6.09
CA GLU A 175 6.66 -17.15 -5.11
C GLU A 175 8.02 -17.77 -4.74
N ASP A 176 8.92 -17.92 -5.71
CA ASP A 176 10.26 -18.49 -5.50
C ASP A 176 11.20 -17.61 -4.66
N LYS A 177 10.87 -16.34 -4.44
CA LYS A 177 11.65 -15.35 -3.70
C LYS A 177 11.03 -14.90 -2.39
N VAL A 178 9.72 -15.12 -2.21
CA VAL A 178 8.99 -14.63 -1.03
C VAL A 178 9.49 -15.23 0.27
N ALA A 179 9.98 -16.47 0.26
CA ALA A 179 10.53 -17.15 1.44
C ALA A 179 11.73 -16.41 2.08
N ALA A 180 12.47 -15.63 1.28
CA ALA A 180 13.56 -14.80 1.75
C ALA A 180 13.10 -13.45 2.33
N MET A 181 11.80 -13.12 2.24
CA MET A 181 11.25 -11.85 2.72
C MET A 181 10.61 -12.03 4.09
N ALA A 182 11.08 -11.28 5.08
CA ALA A 182 10.53 -11.31 6.43
C ALA A 182 10.30 -9.88 6.97
N PRO A 183 9.26 -9.67 7.81
CA PRO A 183 9.08 -8.40 8.50
C PRO A 183 10.33 -7.98 9.29
N GLY A 184 10.63 -6.67 9.25
CA GLY A 184 11.81 -6.08 9.90
C GLY A 184 13.06 -6.04 9.03
N GLN A 185 13.12 -6.74 7.91
CA GLN A 185 14.26 -6.69 6.99
C GLN A 185 14.42 -5.32 6.35
N GLU A 186 15.66 -4.92 6.15
CA GLU A 186 16.01 -3.67 5.47
C GLU A 186 15.94 -3.83 3.96
N VAL A 187 15.43 -2.79 3.32
CA VAL A 187 15.39 -2.65 1.86
C VAL A 187 15.88 -1.26 1.47
N ALA A 188 16.49 -1.16 0.30
CA ALA A 188 16.76 0.13 -0.32
C ALA A 188 15.60 0.47 -1.26
N VAL A 189 15.11 1.70 -1.19
CA VAL A 189 14.02 2.22 -2.03
C VAL A 189 14.57 3.38 -2.85
N ARG A 190 14.65 3.23 -4.16
CA ARG A 190 15.15 4.25 -5.08
C ARG A 190 14.00 4.88 -5.86
N GLY A 191 13.84 6.19 -5.74
CA GLY A 191 12.85 6.94 -6.50
C GLY A 191 13.15 6.94 -8.00
N TRP A 192 12.14 6.62 -8.84
CA TRP A 192 12.30 6.65 -10.30
C TRP A 192 12.67 8.04 -10.83
N ALA A 193 11.95 9.07 -10.38
CA ALA A 193 12.07 10.41 -10.94
C ALA A 193 13.35 11.17 -10.52
N ASN A 194 13.85 10.92 -9.30
CA ASN A 194 14.95 11.70 -8.71
C ASN A 194 16.19 10.88 -8.38
N GLY A 195 16.15 9.55 -8.57
CA GLY A 195 17.24 8.64 -8.25
C GLY A 195 17.63 8.57 -6.76
N LYS A 196 16.94 9.31 -5.88
CA LYS A 196 17.24 9.34 -4.45
C LYS A 196 16.92 7.97 -3.83
N THR A 197 17.89 7.44 -3.08
CA THR A 197 17.73 6.16 -2.37
C THR A 197 17.39 6.43 -0.91
N LEU A 198 16.35 5.78 -0.42
CA LEU A 198 15.85 5.82 0.95
C LEU A 198 15.99 4.45 1.59
N ALA A 199 16.20 4.42 2.88
CA ALA A 199 16.11 3.18 3.64
C ALA A 199 14.64 2.89 3.97
N GLY A 200 14.23 1.63 3.78
CA GLY A 200 12.93 1.13 4.18
C GLY A 200 13.05 -0.15 5.00
N LYS A 201 11.98 -0.50 5.69
CA LYS A 201 11.86 -1.77 6.41
C LYS A 201 10.61 -2.51 5.99
N VAL A 202 10.75 -3.81 5.71
CA VAL A 202 9.60 -4.67 5.43
C VAL A 202 8.68 -4.66 6.64
N ARG A 203 7.43 -4.28 6.45
CA ARG A 203 6.40 -4.23 7.50
C ARG A 203 5.47 -5.43 7.43
N GLU A 204 5.01 -5.75 6.24
CA GLU A 204 4.08 -6.85 5.97
C GLU A 204 4.51 -7.62 4.73
N VAL A 205 4.32 -8.93 4.78
CA VAL A 205 4.38 -9.82 3.63
C VAL A 205 3.03 -10.53 3.57
N ALA A 206 2.36 -10.49 2.41
CA ALA A 206 1.08 -11.16 2.23
C ALA A 206 1.21 -12.66 2.48
N ALA A 207 0.22 -13.24 3.15
CA ALA A 207 0.21 -14.68 3.44
C ALA A 207 -0.25 -15.53 2.23
N SER A 208 -0.84 -14.90 1.21
CA SER A 208 -1.29 -15.56 -0.02
C SER A 208 -0.83 -14.80 -1.25
N ALA A 209 -0.56 -15.55 -2.31
CA ALA A 209 -0.28 -14.96 -3.62
C ALA A 209 -1.56 -14.39 -4.24
N ASP A 210 -1.43 -13.35 -5.03
CA ASP A 210 -2.43 -12.91 -5.99
C ASP A 210 -2.63 -14.01 -7.04
N ALA A 211 -3.89 -14.39 -7.27
CA ALA A 211 -4.23 -15.53 -8.12
C ALA A 211 -3.88 -15.32 -9.61
N ALA A 212 -3.88 -14.06 -10.07
CA ALA A 212 -3.63 -13.72 -11.46
C ALA A 212 -2.13 -13.63 -11.77
N THR A 213 -1.37 -13.00 -10.87
CA THR A 213 0.05 -12.70 -11.08
C THR A 213 1.01 -13.70 -10.44
N ARG A 214 0.53 -14.57 -9.54
CA ARG A 214 1.33 -15.51 -8.75
C ARG A 214 2.42 -14.83 -7.93
N THR A 215 2.15 -13.60 -7.48
CA THR A 215 3.08 -12.80 -6.68
C THR A 215 2.51 -12.50 -5.30
N PHE A 216 3.39 -12.33 -4.33
CA PHE A 216 3.05 -11.93 -2.96
C PHE A 216 3.26 -10.44 -2.79
N GLN A 217 2.27 -9.76 -2.24
CA GLN A 217 2.39 -8.33 -1.95
C GLN A 217 3.26 -8.11 -0.71
N VAL A 218 4.24 -7.24 -0.82
CA VAL A 218 5.12 -6.82 0.27
C VAL A 218 4.94 -5.32 0.49
N LYS A 219 4.79 -4.93 1.77
CA LYS A 219 4.69 -3.53 2.17
C LYS A 219 5.92 -3.14 2.99
N VAL A 220 6.54 -2.06 2.58
CA VAL A 220 7.76 -1.50 3.16
C VAL A 220 7.45 -0.15 3.77
N ALA A 221 7.70 0.01 5.05
CA ALA A 221 7.61 1.30 5.71
C ALA A 221 8.80 2.19 5.33
N ILE A 222 8.52 3.41 4.90
CA ILE A 222 9.52 4.45 4.59
C ILE A 222 9.29 5.68 5.46
N ASP A 223 10.35 6.50 5.66
CA ASP A 223 10.21 7.76 6.38
C ASP A 223 9.35 8.74 5.57
N ARG A 224 8.33 9.30 6.22
CA ARG A 224 7.42 10.28 5.61
C ARG A 224 8.13 11.53 5.13
N ALA A 225 9.12 12.01 5.88
CA ALA A 225 9.80 13.26 5.57
C ALA A 225 10.55 13.22 4.23
N GLU A 226 11.02 12.05 3.84
CA GLU A 226 11.78 11.82 2.62
C GLU A 226 10.99 11.10 1.51
N ALA A 227 9.77 10.63 1.84
CA ALA A 227 8.96 9.82 0.95
C ALA A 227 8.55 10.58 -0.32
N PRO A 228 8.67 9.95 -1.50
CA PRO A 228 8.14 10.50 -2.75
C PRO A 228 6.62 10.74 -2.66
N ALA A 229 6.06 11.45 -3.62
CA ALA A 229 4.61 11.69 -3.70
C ALA A 229 3.83 10.36 -3.73
N LEU A 230 2.57 10.39 -3.26
CA LEU A 230 1.66 9.25 -3.39
C LEU A 230 1.48 8.87 -4.86
N GLY A 231 1.43 7.57 -5.15
CA GLY A 231 1.35 7.05 -6.51
C GLY A 231 2.67 7.05 -7.29
N SER A 232 3.76 7.58 -6.72
CA SER A 232 5.07 7.55 -7.40
C SER A 232 5.60 6.12 -7.53
N THR A 233 6.17 5.84 -8.70
CA THR A 233 6.92 4.60 -8.93
C THR A 233 8.29 4.67 -8.25
N VAL A 234 8.67 3.59 -7.61
CA VAL A 234 9.98 3.40 -6.97
C VAL A 234 10.53 2.02 -7.30
N TYR A 235 11.85 1.88 -7.20
CA TYR A 235 12.50 0.58 -7.23
C TYR A 235 12.88 0.15 -5.83
N VAL A 236 12.58 -1.09 -5.51
CA VAL A 236 12.88 -1.71 -4.21
C VAL A 236 13.92 -2.78 -4.38
N THR A 237 15.02 -2.67 -3.66
CA THR A 237 16.10 -3.65 -3.62
C THR A 237 16.18 -4.26 -2.24
N PRO A 238 15.60 -5.47 -2.02
CA PRO A 238 15.71 -6.16 -0.75
C PRO A 238 17.15 -6.60 -0.49
N LYS A 239 17.72 -6.23 0.67
CA LYS A 239 19.08 -6.64 1.03
C LYS A 239 19.23 -8.17 1.13
N ALA A 240 18.18 -8.86 1.55
CA ALA A 240 18.16 -10.32 1.66
C ALA A 240 18.27 -11.05 0.31
N LEU A 241 17.90 -10.39 -0.79
CA LEU A 241 17.97 -10.92 -2.15
C LEU A 241 19.12 -10.28 -2.97
N SER A 242 19.88 -9.38 -2.36
CA SER A 242 21.00 -8.70 -2.97
C SER A 242 22.32 -9.41 -2.61
N HIS A 243 23.06 -9.79 -3.61
CA HIS A 243 24.41 -10.34 -3.46
C HIS A 243 25.47 -9.28 -3.78
N ALA A 244 25.15 -8.00 -3.60
CA ALA A 244 26.08 -6.91 -3.83
C ALA A 244 27.29 -7.01 -2.89
N GLY A 245 28.48 -6.91 -3.47
CA GLY A 245 29.74 -6.93 -2.73
C GLY A 245 30.30 -8.32 -2.41
N THR A 246 29.65 -9.42 -2.81
CA THR A 246 30.25 -10.76 -2.69
C THR A 246 31.43 -10.84 -3.65
N PRO A 247 32.66 -11.17 -3.17
CA PRO A 247 33.79 -11.33 -4.06
C PRO A 247 33.53 -12.46 -5.06
N ALA A 248 33.55 -12.14 -6.34
CA ALA A 248 33.32 -13.11 -7.40
C ALA A 248 34.29 -12.88 -8.54
N ILE A 249 34.69 -13.96 -9.21
CA ILE A 249 35.48 -13.88 -10.44
C ILE A 249 34.51 -13.67 -11.60
N LYS A 250 34.62 -12.53 -12.27
CA LYS A 250 33.85 -12.22 -13.47
C LYS A 250 34.72 -12.38 -14.71
N LEU A 251 34.16 -13.02 -15.73
CA LEU A 251 34.77 -13.16 -17.04
C LEU A 251 33.81 -12.72 -18.13
N PRO A 252 34.26 -11.99 -19.15
CA PRO A 252 33.39 -11.70 -20.29
C PRO A 252 32.96 -13.01 -20.96
N THR A 253 31.69 -13.07 -21.38
CA THR A 253 31.13 -14.28 -22.03
C THR A 253 31.92 -14.70 -23.26
N THR A 254 32.64 -13.77 -23.89
CA THR A 254 33.55 -14.03 -25.00
C THR A 254 34.79 -14.87 -24.64
N ALA A 255 35.11 -14.99 -23.33
CA ALA A 255 36.19 -15.83 -22.83
C ALA A 255 35.78 -17.30 -22.64
N LEU A 256 34.48 -17.58 -22.68
CA LEU A 256 33.92 -18.91 -22.47
C LEU A 256 33.99 -19.75 -23.74
N ARG A 257 34.31 -21.01 -23.59
CA ARG A 257 34.24 -22.02 -24.64
C ARG A 257 33.53 -23.26 -24.12
N GLN A 258 32.93 -24.00 -25.01
CA GLN A 258 32.33 -25.30 -24.69
C GLN A 258 33.35 -26.41 -24.99
N GLU A 259 33.58 -27.30 -24.04
CA GLU A 259 34.41 -28.48 -24.16
C GLU A 259 33.60 -29.72 -23.77
N GLY A 260 33.04 -30.36 -24.79
CA GLY A 260 32.05 -31.43 -24.58
C GLY A 260 30.78 -30.91 -23.88
N GLN A 261 30.49 -31.42 -22.71
CA GLN A 261 29.34 -30.98 -21.88
C GLN A 261 29.73 -29.94 -20.82
N SER A 262 31.00 -29.52 -20.75
CA SER A 262 31.50 -28.61 -19.72
C SER A 262 31.88 -27.25 -20.34
N THR A 263 31.78 -26.21 -19.53
CA THR A 263 32.30 -24.89 -19.90
C THR A 263 33.76 -24.78 -19.46
N ALA A 264 34.64 -24.30 -20.35
CA ALA A 264 36.04 -24.14 -20.09
C ALA A 264 36.54 -22.76 -20.56
N VAL A 265 37.70 -22.38 -20.10
CA VAL A 265 38.42 -21.17 -20.51
C VAL A 265 39.87 -21.52 -20.84
N TRP A 266 40.53 -20.65 -21.62
CA TRP A 266 41.96 -20.75 -21.83
C TRP A 266 42.71 -19.97 -20.75
N VAL A 267 43.52 -20.67 -19.96
CA VAL A 267 44.41 -20.06 -18.96
C VAL A 267 45.83 -20.00 -19.55
N TYR A 268 46.44 -18.83 -19.51
CA TYR A 268 47.82 -18.61 -19.93
C TYR A 268 48.81 -19.00 -18.83
N ASP A 269 49.77 -19.79 -19.18
CA ASP A 269 50.87 -20.20 -18.30
C ASP A 269 52.11 -19.35 -18.64
N PRO A 270 52.52 -18.40 -17.79
CA PRO A 270 53.62 -17.51 -18.06
C PRO A 270 54.98 -18.22 -18.07
N ALA A 271 55.16 -19.39 -17.44
CA ALA A 271 56.40 -20.13 -17.38
C ALA A 271 56.71 -20.81 -18.69
N THR A 272 55.68 -21.25 -19.43
CA THR A 272 55.82 -21.96 -20.72
C THR A 272 55.36 -21.15 -21.92
N SER A 273 54.80 -19.97 -21.69
CA SER A 273 54.16 -19.12 -22.72
C SER A 273 53.07 -19.85 -23.53
N THR A 274 52.40 -20.82 -22.91
CA THR A 274 51.35 -21.64 -23.53
C THR A 274 50.01 -21.47 -22.88
N ILE A 275 48.95 -21.91 -23.57
CA ILE A 275 47.59 -21.94 -23.00
C ILE A 275 47.19 -23.37 -22.66
N LYS A 276 46.43 -23.46 -21.53
CA LYS A 276 45.87 -24.73 -21.07
C LYS A 276 44.35 -24.57 -20.94
N SER A 277 43.59 -25.62 -21.27
CA SER A 277 42.17 -25.68 -21.00
C SER A 277 41.89 -25.86 -19.51
N GLN A 278 41.06 -25.02 -18.94
CA GLN A 278 40.61 -25.09 -17.57
C GLN A 278 39.09 -25.15 -17.52
N VAL A 279 38.58 -26.27 -17.04
CA VAL A 279 37.10 -26.40 -16.82
C VAL A 279 36.71 -25.52 -15.68
N ILE A 280 35.60 -24.81 -15.85
CA ILE A 280 35.02 -23.90 -14.85
C ILE A 280 33.54 -24.22 -14.64
N GLN A 281 33.02 -23.83 -13.49
CA GLN A 281 31.57 -23.84 -13.19
C GLN A 281 31.09 -22.39 -13.15
N ILE A 282 30.01 -22.12 -13.88
CA ILE A 282 29.35 -20.81 -13.88
C ILE A 282 28.28 -20.82 -12.83
N ALA A 283 28.25 -19.81 -11.94
CA ALA A 283 27.23 -19.62 -10.94
C ALA A 283 26.01 -18.90 -11.52
N THR A 284 26.25 -17.80 -12.25
CA THR A 284 25.19 -16.97 -12.85
C THR A 284 25.77 -16.07 -13.95
N ALA A 285 24.91 -15.42 -14.72
CA ALA A 285 25.31 -14.37 -15.65
C ALA A 285 25.04 -12.99 -15.01
N ASP A 286 25.92 -12.02 -15.29
CA ASP A 286 25.81 -10.64 -14.83
C ASP A 286 26.05 -9.71 -16.03
N GLY A 287 24.99 -9.36 -16.74
CA GLY A 287 25.07 -8.63 -18.01
C GLY A 287 25.86 -9.40 -19.09
N ASN A 288 26.96 -8.83 -19.55
CA ASN A 288 27.83 -9.45 -20.53
C ASN A 288 28.94 -10.31 -19.90
N ASP A 289 28.95 -10.45 -18.58
CA ASP A 289 29.94 -11.23 -17.84
C ASP A 289 29.33 -12.50 -17.27
N ALA A 290 30.11 -13.55 -17.18
CA ALA A 290 29.79 -14.77 -16.45
C ALA A 290 30.49 -14.75 -15.09
N VAL A 291 29.75 -15.08 -14.04
CA VAL A 291 30.26 -15.23 -12.68
C VAL A 291 30.73 -16.66 -12.49
N VAL A 292 31.99 -16.85 -12.17
CA VAL A 292 32.62 -18.18 -12.01
C VAL A 292 32.48 -18.61 -10.54
N ALA A 293 31.84 -19.77 -10.31
CA ALA A 293 31.70 -20.39 -9.02
C ALA A 293 32.96 -21.13 -8.56
N SER A 294 33.63 -21.84 -9.50
CA SER A 294 34.85 -22.62 -9.21
C SER A 294 35.66 -22.87 -10.47
N GLY A 295 36.93 -23.24 -10.27
CA GLY A 295 37.83 -23.59 -11.36
C GLY A 295 38.88 -22.50 -11.69
N LEU A 296 38.77 -21.30 -11.10
CA LEU A 296 39.76 -20.23 -11.25
C LEU A 296 40.20 -19.67 -9.90
N THR A 297 41.45 -19.18 -9.87
CA THR A 297 41.97 -18.42 -8.73
C THR A 297 42.31 -16.98 -9.16
N PRO A 298 42.19 -16.00 -8.24
CA PRO A 298 42.63 -14.63 -8.52
C PRO A 298 44.08 -14.58 -8.98
N GLY A 299 44.35 -13.74 -9.98
CA GLY A 299 45.71 -13.60 -10.57
C GLY A 299 45.96 -14.46 -11.77
N MET A 300 45.17 -15.48 -12.10
CA MET A 300 45.28 -16.24 -13.35
C MET A 300 45.03 -15.33 -14.55
N GLN A 301 45.75 -15.57 -15.64
CA GLN A 301 45.54 -14.86 -16.89
C GLN A 301 44.66 -15.71 -17.82
N VAL A 302 43.50 -15.22 -18.18
CA VAL A 302 42.51 -15.87 -19.03
C VAL A 302 42.44 -15.14 -20.37
N VAL A 303 42.31 -15.89 -21.46
CA VAL A 303 42.07 -15.31 -22.78
C VAL A 303 40.66 -14.76 -22.86
N ALA A 304 40.50 -13.46 -23.09
CA ALA A 304 39.21 -12.78 -23.08
C ALA A 304 38.47 -12.85 -24.43
N THR A 305 39.17 -12.96 -25.54
CA THR A 305 38.59 -12.96 -26.89
C THR A 305 39.38 -13.90 -27.83
N GLY A 306 38.73 -14.36 -28.90
CA GLY A 306 39.37 -15.22 -29.89
C GLY A 306 39.56 -16.68 -29.43
N VAL A 307 38.78 -17.13 -28.45
CA VAL A 307 38.92 -18.47 -27.82
C VAL A 307 38.72 -19.65 -28.79
N HIS A 308 38.02 -19.43 -29.91
CA HIS A 308 37.64 -20.49 -30.84
C HIS A 308 38.76 -20.88 -31.83
N VAL A 309 39.79 -20.04 -31.97
CA VAL A 309 40.90 -20.29 -32.90
C VAL A 309 42.17 -20.86 -32.22
N LEU A 310 42.08 -21.09 -30.91
CA LEU A 310 43.20 -21.53 -30.09
C LEU A 310 43.14 -23.04 -29.84
N SER A 311 44.34 -23.67 -29.76
CA SER A 311 44.49 -25.09 -29.46
C SER A 311 45.29 -25.33 -28.17
N PRO A 312 45.06 -26.44 -27.45
CA PRO A 312 45.80 -26.75 -26.23
C PRO A 312 47.30 -26.80 -26.46
N GLY A 313 48.08 -26.17 -25.57
CA GLY A 313 49.55 -26.13 -25.67
C GLY A 313 50.07 -25.14 -26.71
N GLN A 314 49.23 -24.35 -27.35
CA GLN A 314 49.65 -23.34 -28.31
C GLN A 314 50.44 -22.23 -27.63
N ASN A 315 51.60 -21.84 -28.23
CA ASN A 315 52.38 -20.70 -27.80
C ASN A 315 51.65 -19.40 -28.15
N VAL A 316 51.46 -18.52 -27.13
CA VAL A 316 50.80 -17.23 -27.29
C VAL A 316 51.58 -16.14 -26.57
N THR A 317 51.45 -14.91 -27.06
CA THR A 317 52.01 -13.73 -26.39
C THR A 317 50.90 -12.85 -25.87
N VAL A 318 51.11 -12.24 -24.70
CA VAL A 318 50.14 -11.30 -24.11
C VAL A 318 50.11 -10.03 -24.95
N TYR A 319 48.95 -9.71 -25.53
CA TYR A 319 48.78 -8.47 -26.29
C TYR A 319 48.82 -7.27 -25.32
N GLN A 320 49.78 -6.36 -25.58
CA GLN A 320 49.84 -5.06 -24.93
C GLN A 320 49.25 -4.02 -25.88
N PRO A 321 48.09 -3.37 -25.54
CA PRO A 321 47.55 -2.31 -26.37
C PRO A 321 48.57 -1.17 -26.45
N LYS A 322 48.89 -0.75 -27.67
CA LYS A 322 49.75 0.41 -27.91
C LYS A 322 49.05 1.65 -27.31
N PRO A 323 49.73 2.48 -26.51
CA PRO A 323 49.10 3.68 -25.97
C PRO A 323 48.52 4.53 -27.11
N ALA A 324 47.26 4.93 -27.01
CA ALA A 324 46.62 5.81 -27.97
C ALA A 324 47.42 7.13 -28.02
N VAL A 325 48.04 7.42 -29.18
CA VAL A 325 48.67 8.72 -29.40
C VAL A 325 47.58 9.76 -29.38
N ALA A 326 47.59 10.61 -28.36
CA ALA A 326 46.74 11.78 -28.32
C ALA A 326 47.03 12.66 -29.52
N THR A 327 46.14 12.70 -30.48
CA THR A 327 46.16 13.66 -31.59
C THR A 327 45.89 15.03 -30.98
N VAL A 328 46.95 15.81 -30.80
CA VAL A 328 46.87 17.24 -30.52
C VAL A 328 46.32 17.88 -31.79
N ASN A 329 45.05 18.21 -31.83
CA ASN A 329 44.51 19.15 -32.80
C ASN A 329 45.06 20.52 -32.47
N GLN A 330 46.06 20.97 -33.24
CA GLN A 330 46.34 22.40 -33.39
C GLN A 330 45.34 22.92 -34.44
N GLU A 331 44.40 23.72 -34.01
CA GLU A 331 43.65 24.62 -34.87
C GLU A 331 44.49 25.88 -35.13
N PRO A 332 44.46 26.42 -36.35
CA PRO A 332 45.07 27.68 -36.70
C PRO A 332 44.25 28.90 -36.21
#